data_920748e51d1c45fae5679c643081bbc5
#
_entry.id   920748e51d1c45fae5679c643081bbc5
#
_cell.length_a   1.000
_cell.length_b   1.000
_cell.length_c   1.000
_cell.angle_alpha   90.00
_cell.angle_beta   90.00
_cell.angle_gamma   90.00
#
_symmetry.space_group_name_H-M   'P 1'
#
loop_
_entity.id
_entity.type
_entity.pdbx_description
1 polymer ?
#
loop_
_entity_poly.entity_id
_entity_poly.type
_entity_poly.pdbx_seq_one_letter_code
_entity_poly.pdbx_strand_id
1 'polypeptide(L)'
;SPCLWYFILGCSLLLLTEQLTERDTGAEKTGNGRRNGVIPGIIVMAAMLLTVATAGKILLESNLKPNLQKLVNRNYAAMSFRDYYAVDVLDQVQEYLRENTGEEPQDYRVVSLGIDPAAALYHGFYCLDGYSNNYSLEYKHRFREIIAPELDKSEYLEDSFDHWGNRCYLFSAECPGYYTIEKGGFYFQDYTIDAESLRQLGGSYLLSAAYIDHSEDTGLELMRPEAFETENSYYRIYLYRVMDNE
;
A
#
# COMPACT_ATOMS: atom_id res chain seq x y z
N SER A 1 -17.19 3.72 2.25
CA SER A 1 -16.57 3.04 3.39
C SER A 1 -17.62 2.17 4.10
N PRO A 2 -17.39 0.85 4.34
CA PRO A 2 -18.34 -0.02 5.04
C PRO A 2 -18.77 0.52 6.40
N CYS A 3 -17.86 1.20 7.12
CA CYS A 3 -18.14 1.78 8.43
C CYS A 3 -19.28 2.81 8.42
N LEU A 4 -19.42 3.59 7.34
CA LEU A 4 -20.50 4.56 7.22
C LEU A 4 -21.87 3.88 7.15
N TRP A 5 -21.97 2.78 6.43
CA TRP A 5 -23.23 2.01 6.34
C TRP A 5 -23.63 1.40 7.68
N TYR A 6 -22.67 0.88 8.45
CA TYR A 6 -22.94 0.35 9.79
C TYR A 6 -23.35 1.45 10.78
N PHE A 7 -22.75 2.63 10.68
CA PHE A 7 -23.13 3.78 11.49
C PHE A 7 -24.56 4.23 11.15
N ILE A 8 -24.90 4.37 9.85
CA ILE A 8 -26.26 4.75 9.42
C ILE A 8 -27.27 3.70 9.88
N LEU A 9 -26.97 2.42 9.74
CA LEU A 9 -27.83 1.34 10.18
C LEU A 9 -28.06 1.38 11.69
N GLY A 10 -27.00 1.59 12.49
CA GLY A 10 -27.08 1.73 13.94
C GLY A 10 -27.96 2.92 14.36
N CYS A 11 -27.74 4.09 13.78
CA CYS A 11 -28.57 5.27 14.04
C CYS A 11 -30.03 5.04 13.63
N SER A 12 -30.29 4.39 12.47
CA SER A 12 -31.64 4.08 12.02
C SER A 12 -32.37 3.13 12.97
N LEU A 13 -31.68 2.13 13.50
CA LEU A 13 -32.23 1.20 14.49
C LEU A 13 -32.53 1.89 15.83
N LEU A 14 -31.66 2.80 16.28
CA LEU A 14 -31.93 3.60 17.50
C LEU A 14 -33.14 4.49 17.33
N LEU A 15 -33.29 5.21 16.21
CA LEU A 15 -34.46 6.05 15.94
C LEU A 15 -35.73 5.23 15.83
N LEU A 16 -35.68 4.03 15.24
CA LEU A 16 -36.81 3.11 15.17
C LEU A 16 -37.24 2.60 16.57
N THR A 17 -36.28 2.30 17.44
CA THR A 17 -36.58 1.87 18.83
C THR A 17 -37.20 3.01 19.63
N GLU A 18 -36.73 4.25 19.46
CA GLU A 18 -37.29 5.44 20.13
C GLU A 18 -38.72 5.69 19.66
N GLN A 19 -38.99 5.69 18.34
CA GLN A 19 -40.36 5.87 17.81
C GLN A 19 -41.31 4.76 18.24
N LEU A 20 -40.86 3.52 18.36
CA LEU A 20 -41.71 2.42 18.85
C LEU A 20 -41.98 2.53 20.34
N THR A 21 -41.03 3.02 21.13
CA THR A 21 -41.20 3.25 22.57
C THR A 21 -42.16 4.41 22.83
N GLU A 22 -42.09 5.51 22.08
CA GLU A 22 -43.02 6.64 22.17
C GLU A 22 -44.47 6.25 21.77
N ARG A 23 -44.63 5.40 20.78
CA ARG A 23 -45.92 4.84 20.38
C ARG A 23 -46.55 3.97 21.49
N ASP A 24 -45.72 3.22 22.18
CA ASP A 24 -46.17 2.32 23.27
C ASP A 24 -46.63 3.13 24.48
N THR A 25 -45.93 4.20 24.85
CA THR A 25 -46.35 5.12 25.96
C THR A 25 -47.63 5.88 25.63
N GLY A 26 -47.91 6.12 24.35
CA GLY A 26 -49.19 6.72 23.88
C GLY A 26 -50.36 5.73 23.88
N ALA A 27 -50.12 4.44 23.70
CA ALA A 27 -51.13 3.37 23.64
C ALA A 27 -51.57 2.86 25.00
N GLU A 28 -50.77 3.06 26.07
CA GLU A 28 -51.12 2.66 27.45
C GLU A 28 -52.38 3.35 27.96
N LYS A 29 -52.82 4.45 27.32
CA LYS A 29 -54.10 5.13 27.62
C LYS A 29 -55.33 4.40 27.07
N THR A 30 -55.21 3.34 26.32
CA THR A 30 -56.33 2.64 25.65
C THR A 30 -56.35 1.12 25.92
N GLY A 31 -56.02 0.64 27.09
CA GLY A 31 -56.47 -0.65 27.64
C GLY A 31 -56.12 -1.96 26.91
N ASN A 32 -55.18 -1.99 25.98
CA ASN A 32 -54.81 -3.20 25.21
C ASN A 32 -53.28 -3.52 25.28
N GLY A 33 -52.73 -3.47 26.48
CA GLY A 33 -51.32 -3.36 26.79
C GLY A 33 -50.45 -4.62 26.71
N ARG A 34 -50.86 -5.73 26.04
CA ARG A 34 -50.06 -6.98 26.11
C ARG A 34 -49.37 -7.41 24.82
N ARG A 35 -49.65 -6.75 23.69
CA ARG A 35 -49.05 -7.09 22.38
C ARG A 35 -47.91 -6.19 21.93
N ASN A 36 -47.76 -5.02 22.49
CA ASN A 36 -46.86 -3.99 21.97
C ASN A 36 -45.41 -4.07 22.46
N GLY A 37 -45.11 -4.71 23.57
CA GLY A 37 -43.76 -4.82 24.13
C GLY A 37 -42.88 -5.88 23.45
N VAL A 38 -43.48 -6.82 22.69
CA VAL A 38 -42.74 -7.93 22.07
C VAL A 38 -41.95 -7.45 20.81
N ILE A 39 -42.54 -6.55 20.02
CA ILE A 39 -41.93 -6.06 18.78
C ILE A 39 -40.68 -5.22 19.04
N PRO A 40 -40.68 -4.23 19.97
CA PRO A 40 -39.47 -3.49 20.33
C PRO A 40 -38.34 -4.43 20.84
N GLY A 41 -38.67 -5.42 21.66
CA GLY A 41 -37.71 -6.38 22.17
C GLY A 41 -37.09 -7.23 21.07
N ILE A 42 -37.85 -7.66 20.06
CA ILE A 42 -37.33 -8.39 18.91
C ILE A 42 -36.39 -7.52 18.07
N ILE A 43 -36.73 -6.25 17.86
CA ILE A 43 -35.88 -5.31 17.10
C ILE A 43 -34.57 -5.07 17.82
N VAL A 44 -34.58 -4.83 19.15
CA VAL A 44 -33.37 -4.63 19.95
C VAL A 44 -32.49 -5.89 19.90
N MET A 45 -33.09 -7.07 20.04
CA MET A 45 -32.37 -8.33 19.98
C MET A 45 -31.75 -8.57 18.57
N ALA A 46 -32.50 -8.27 17.51
CA ALA A 46 -31.99 -8.36 16.13
C ALA A 46 -30.83 -7.37 15.90
N ALA A 47 -30.94 -6.14 16.42
CA ALA A 47 -29.87 -5.14 16.35
C ALA A 47 -28.60 -5.60 17.10
N MET A 48 -28.76 -6.17 18.31
CA MET A 48 -27.63 -6.73 19.06
C MET A 48 -26.96 -7.89 18.31
N LEU A 49 -27.73 -8.82 17.76
CA LEU A 49 -27.21 -9.93 16.98
C LEU A 49 -26.47 -9.45 15.73
N LEU A 50 -27.00 -8.45 15.03
CA LEU A 50 -26.34 -7.86 13.87
C LEU A 50 -25.05 -7.16 14.26
N THR A 51 -25.02 -6.44 15.37
CA THR A 51 -23.81 -5.79 15.90
C THR A 51 -22.74 -6.81 16.26
N VAL A 52 -23.11 -7.88 16.94
CA VAL A 52 -22.18 -8.96 17.32
C VAL A 52 -21.65 -9.67 16.06
N ALA A 53 -22.52 -9.97 15.09
CA ALA A 53 -22.12 -10.60 13.84
C ALA A 53 -21.17 -9.71 13.03
N THR A 54 -21.46 -8.41 12.99
CA THR A 54 -20.61 -7.43 12.31
C THR A 54 -19.26 -7.26 13.00
N ALA A 55 -19.25 -7.16 14.32
CA ALA A 55 -18.02 -7.10 15.12
C ALA A 55 -17.19 -8.39 14.93
N GLY A 56 -17.85 -9.55 14.92
CA GLY A 56 -17.20 -10.83 14.65
C GLY A 56 -16.58 -10.88 13.25
N LYS A 57 -17.29 -10.41 12.23
CA LYS A 57 -16.76 -10.32 10.86
C LYS A 57 -15.54 -9.40 10.79
N ILE A 58 -15.62 -8.20 11.37
CA ILE A 58 -14.50 -7.24 11.42
C ILE A 58 -13.29 -7.87 12.11
N LEU A 59 -13.48 -8.57 13.24
CA LEU A 59 -12.41 -9.26 13.97
C LEU A 59 -11.76 -10.37 13.12
N LEU A 60 -12.55 -11.13 12.36
CA LEU A 60 -12.07 -12.24 11.54
C LEU A 60 -11.33 -11.77 10.27
N GLU A 61 -11.76 -10.66 9.67
CA GLU A 61 -11.22 -10.13 8.41
C GLU A 61 -10.15 -9.04 8.62
N SER A 62 -10.00 -8.52 9.85
CA SER A 62 -9.03 -7.48 10.16
C SER A 62 -7.66 -8.06 10.54
N ASN A 63 -6.63 -7.21 10.47
CA ASN A 63 -5.29 -7.52 10.97
C ASN A 63 -5.23 -7.72 12.51
N LEU A 64 -6.35 -7.54 13.22
CA LEU A 64 -6.42 -7.75 14.66
C LEU A 64 -6.27 -9.23 15.02
N LYS A 65 -6.88 -10.13 14.23
CA LYS A 65 -6.78 -11.58 14.43
C LYS A 65 -5.33 -12.09 14.39
N PRO A 66 -4.53 -11.84 13.33
CA PRO A 66 -3.13 -12.25 13.30
C PRO A 66 -2.30 -11.59 14.40
N ASN A 67 -2.57 -10.35 14.77
CA ASN A 67 -1.88 -9.68 15.88
C ASN A 67 -2.18 -10.33 17.23
N LEU A 68 -3.43 -10.68 17.51
CA LEU A 68 -3.82 -11.43 18.70
C LEU A 68 -3.21 -12.84 18.71
N GLN A 69 -3.17 -13.50 17.56
CA GLN A 69 -2.53 -14.81 17.43
C GLN A 69 -1.02 -14.74 17.71
N LYS A 70 -0.32 -13.70 17.28
CA LYS A 70 1.09 -13.46 17.62
C LYS A 70 1.31 -13.23 19.11
N LEU A 71 0.38 -12.59 19.82
CA LEU A 71 0.47 -12.42 21.27
C LEU A 71 0.37 -13.74 22.03
N VAL A 72 -0.44 -14.67 21.54
CA VAL A 72 -0.63 -16.00 22.16
C VAL A 72 0.43 -17.00 21.69
N ASN A 73 0.77 -16.96 20.42
CA ASN A 73 1.75 -17.84 19.79
C ASN A 73 2.81 -17.00 19.05
N ARG A 74 3.98 -16.81 19.65
CA ARG A 74 5.07 -16.00 19.07
C ARG A 74 5.60 -16.56 17.74
N ASN A 75 5.38 -17.85 17.49
CA ASN A 75 5.80 -18.52 16.25
C ASN A 75 4.71 -18.47 15.17
N TYR A 76 3.62 -17.73 15.40
CA TYR A 76 2.59 -17.58 14.37
C TYR A 76 3.15 -16.80 13.17
N ALA A 77 3.19 -17.48 12.02
CA ALA A 77 3.72 -16.95 10.77
C ALA A 77 2.73 -15.94 10.15
N ALA A 78 2.72 -14.72 10.66
CA ALA A 78 2.06 -13.60 10.00
C ALA A 78 3.10 -12.53 9.72
N MET A 79 3.04 -11.95 8.54
CA MET A 79 3.87 -10.82 8.14
C MET A 79 3.74 -9.69 9.17
N SER A 80 4.87 -9.21 9.67
CA SER A 80 4.89 -8.04 10.54
C SER A 80 4.97 -6.75 9.71
N PHE A 81 4.67 -5.62 10.34
CA PHE A 81 4.93 -4.31 9.75
C PHE A 81 6.40 -4.17 9.32
N ARG A 82 7.35 -4.65 10.15
CA ARG A 82 8.78 -4.62 9.87
C ARG A 82 9.15 -5.44 8.63
N ASP A 83 8.50 -6.61 8.45
CA ASP A 83 8.73 -7.49 7.30
C ASP A 83 8.16 -6.87 6.01
N TYR A 84 6.94 -6.30 6.08
CA TYR A 84 6.29 -5.64 4.94
C TYR A 84 7.06 -4.40 4.48
N TYR A 85 7.51 -3.57 5.41
CA TYR A 85 8.31 -2.37 5.10
C TYR A 85 9.79 -2.68 4.87
N ALA A 86 10.15 -3.97 4.85
CA ALA A 86 11.51 -4.47 4.57
C ALA A 86 12.61 -3.71 5.34
N VAL A 87 12.34 -3.38 6.62
CA VAL A 87 13.20 -2.50 7.41
C VAL A 87 14.63 -3.04 7.46
N ASP A 88 14.81 -4.33 7.78
CA ASP A 88 16.13 -4.94 7.87
C ASP A 88 16.87 -5.05 6.53
N VAL A 89 16.11 -5.06 5.41
CA VAL A 89 16.68 -5.09 4.05
C VAL A 89 17.14 -3.70 3.64
N LEU A 90 16.33 -2.68 3.95
CA LEU A 90 16.68 -1.28 3.66
C LEU A 90 17.82 -0.77 4.53
N ASP A 91 17.95 -1.27 5.80
CA ASP A 91 19.15 -1.07 6.64
C ASP A 91 20.41 -1.54 5.90
N GLN A 92 20.37 -2.75 5.31
CA GLN A 92 21.50 -3.30 4.55
C GLN A 92 21.83 -2.47 3.31
N VAL A 93 20.79 -1.96 2.61
CA VAL A 93 20.99 -1.09 1.43
C VAL A 93 21.69 0.21 1.82
N GLN A 94 21.23 0.87 2.89
CA GLN A 94 21.86 2.11 3.36
C GLN A 94 23.30 1.89 3.82
N GLU A 95 23.56 0.80 4.56
CA GLU A 95 24.91 0.45 4.98
C GLU A 95 25.83 0.20 3.78
N TYR A 96 25.32 -0.55 2.79
CA TYR A 96 26.07 -0.82 1.55
C TYR A 96 26.42 0.46 0.80
N LEU A 97 25.47 1.40 0.65
CA LEU A 97 25.72 2.68 -0.01
C LEU A 97 26.76 3.49 0.76
N ARG A 98 26.63 3.60 2.08
CA ARG A 98 27.61 4.31 2.91
C ARG A 98 29.01 3.73 2.81
N GLU A 99 29.14 2.41 2.82
CA GLU A 99 30.46 1.74 2.76
C GLU A 99 31.11 1.83 1.37
N ASN A 100 30.34 1.78 0.29
CA ASN A 100 30.89 1.68 -1.06
C ASN A 100 30.94 3.01 -1.81
N THR A 101 30.12 3.99 -1.42
CA THR A 101 30.09 5.33 -2.07
C THR A 101 30.45 6.46 -1.12
N GLY A 102 30.33 6.24 0.18
CA GLY A 102 30.48 7.29 1.20
C GLY A 102 29.27 8.22 1.30
N GLU A 103 28.20 7.96 0.59
CA GLU A 103 27.00 8.80 0.54
C GLU A 103 26.05 8.47 1.70
N GLU A 104 25.45 9.52 2.27
CA GLU A 104 24.37 9.41 3.26
C GLU A 104 23.00 9.66 2.58
N PRO A 105 21.87 9.25 3.19
CA PRO A 105 20.54 9.35 2.56
C PRO A 105 20.15 10.74 2.03
N GLN A 106 20.69 11.81 2.60
CA GLN A 106 20.47 13.18 2.13
C GLN A 106 21.20 13.54 0.82
N ASP A 107 22.22 12.77 0.46
CA ASP A 107 23.10 13.07 -0.68
C ASP A 107 22.53 12.56 -2.01
N TYR A 108 21.59 11.60 -1.95
CA TYR A 108 21.01 10.95 -3.11
C TYR A 108 19.48 10.91 -3.07
N ARG A 109 18.88 10.58 -4.20
CA ARG A 109 17.44 10.33 -4.34
C ARG A 109 17.21 8.95 -4.94
N VAL A 110 16.16 8.28 -4.45
CA VAL A 110 15.80 6.94 -4.92
C VAL A 110 14.43 6.93 -5.60
N VAL A 111 14.24 5.92 -6.44
CA VAL A 111 12.94 5.50 -6.97
C VAL A 111 12.77 4.01 -6.73
N SER A 112 11.52 3.54 -6.66
CA SER A 112 11.18 2.16 -6.31
C SER A 112 10.43 1.48 -7.45
N LEU A 113 10.86 0.28 -7.83
CA LEU A 113 10.17 -0.56 -8.81
C LEU A 113 9.71 -1.86 -8.15
N GLY A 114 8.39 -2.10 -8.16
CA GLY A 114 7.81 -3.26 -7.48
C GLY A 114 7.90 -3.22 -5.96
N ILE A 115 8.24 -2.08 -5.38
CA ILE A 115 8.28 -1.82 -3.93
C ILE A 115 7.35 -0.65 -3.65
N ASP A 116 6.56 -0.73 -2.58
CA ASP A 116 5.80 0.43 -2.13
C ASP A 116 6.79 1.55 -1.74
N PRO A 117 6.77 2.72 -2.42
CA PRO A 117 7.67 3.82 -2.09
C PRO A 117 7.58 4.27 -0.63
N ALA A 118 6.44 4.01 0.03
CA ALA A 118 6.29 4.28 1.45
C ALA A 118 7.28 3.49 2.32
N ALA A 119 7.77 2.34 1.85
CA ALA A 119 8.78 1.56 2.58
C ALA A 119 10.13 2.29 2.60
N ALA A 120 10.61 2.75 1.45
CA ALA A 120 11.83 3.52 1.35
C ALA A 120 11.71 4.87 2.10
N LEU A 121 10.58 5.56 1.95
CA LEU A 121 10.33 6.82 2.65
C LEU A 121 10.28 6.64 4.18
N TYR A 122 9.62 5.57 4.67
CA TYR A 122 9.59 5.25 6.10
C TYR A 122 10.99 5.00 6.67
N HIS A 123 11.88 4.44 5.85
CA HIS A 123 13.26 4.15 6.22
C HIS A 123 14.20 5.38 6.14
N GLY A 124 13.71 6.53 5.71
CA GLY A 124 14.45 7.77 5.66
C GLY A 124 15.14 8.06 4.33
N PHE A 125 14.88 7.28 3.27
CA PHE A 125 15.33 7.64 1.93
C PHE A 125 14.58 8.87 1.40
N TYR A 126 15.25 9.66 0.62
CA TYR A 126 14.64 10.74 -0.14
C TYR A 126 14.12 10.19 -1.48
N CYS A 127 12.80 9.98 -1.56
CA CYS A 127 12.15 9.37 -2.70
C CYS A 127 11.66 10.41 -3.70
N LEU A 128 11.85 10.13 -5.00
CA LEU A 128 11.23 10.90 -6.09
C LEU A 128 9.82 10.39 -6.41
N ASP A 129 9.56 9.11 -6.12
CA ASP A 129 8.28 8.47 -6.30
C ASP A 129 7.41 8.53 -5.04
N GLY A 130 6.12 8.24 -5.21
CA GLY A 130 5.21 8.17 -4.07
C GLY A 130 3.77 8.53 -4.43
N TYR A 131 2.93 8.54 -3.39
CA TYR A 131 1.54 8.98 -3.46
C TYR A 131 1.38 10.26 -2.64
N SER A 132 1.17 11.40 -3.33
CA SER A 132 1.05 12.69 -2.69
C SER A 132 0.03 13.59 -3.40
N ASN A 133 -0.87 14.18 -2.62
CA ASN A 133 -1.83 15.16 -3.14
C ASN A 133 -1.18 16.52 -3.51
N ASN A 134 0.10 16.70 -3.22
CA ASN A 134 0.82 17.97 -3.40
C ASN A 134 1.79 17.98 -4.59
N TYR A 135 1.82 16.93 -5.40
CA TYR A 135 2.61 16.97 -6.63
C TYR A 135 2.07 18.05 -7.56
N SER A 136 2.96 18.92 -8.04
CA SER A 136 2.62 19.86 -9.12
C SER A 136 2.44 19.10 -10.43
N LEU A 137 1.64 19.64 -11.34
CA LEU A 137 1.46 19.04 -12.66
C LEU A 137 2.79 18.98 -13.43
N GLU A 138 3.64 20.00 -13.27
CA GLU A 138 4.98 20.04 -13.84
C GLU A 138 5.83 18.85 -13.35
N TYR A 139 5.81 18.57 -12.05
CA TYR A 139 6.52 17.41 -11.49
C TYR A 139 5.99 16.09 -12.05
N LYS A 140 4.66 15.96 -12.14
CA LYS A 140 4.01 14.77 -12.71
C LYS A 140 4.44 14.54 -14.16
N HIS A 141 4.50 15.61 -14.98
CA HIS A 141 4.93 15.53 -16.36
C HIS A 141 6.41 15.09 -16.48
N ARG A 142 7.29 15.69 -15.69
CA ARG A 142 8.70 15.30 -15.66
C ARG A 142 8.89 13.84 -15.18
N PHE A 143 8.10 13.40 -14.19
CA PHE A 143 8.14 12.01 -13.76
C PHE A 143 7.60 11.05 -14.84
N ARG A 144 6.58 11.49 -15.62
CA ARG A 144 6.06 10.73 -16.76
C ARG A 144 7.13 10.43 -17.80
N GLU A 145 8.05 11.36 -18.05
CA GLU A 145 9.16 11.15 -18.99
C GLU A 145 10.03 9.97 -18.58
N ILE A 146 10.28 9.79 -17.28
CA ILE A 146 11.05 8.66 -16.76
C ILE A 146 10.45 7.31 -17.16
N ILE A 147 9.12 7.18 -17.06
CA ILE A 147 8.42 5.91 -17.29
C ILE A 147 7.79 5.83 -18.69
N ALA A 148 7.97 6.83 -19.55
CA ALA A 148 7.38 6.85 -20.88
C ALA A 148 7.64 5.56 -21.68
N PRO A 149 8.84 4.96 -21.65
CA PRO A 149 9.08 3.70 -22.36
C PRO A 149 8.19 2.54 -21.91
N GLU A 150 7.81 2.48 -20.64
CA GLU A 150 6.90 1.45 -20.13
C GLU A 150 5.43 1.80 -20.41
N LEU A 151 5.06 3.08 -20.38
CA LEU A 151 3.71 3.53 -20.75
C LEU A 151 3.42 3.23 -22.22
N ASP A 152 4.38 3.46 -23.11
CA ASP A 152 4.26 3.20 -24.55
C ASP A 152 4.02 1.71 -24.88
N LYS A 153 4.42 0.80 -23.97
CA LYS A 153 4.17 -0.65 -24.12
C LYS A 153 2.75 -1.06 -23.71
N SER A 154 1.99 -0.21 -22.97
CA SER A 154 0.72 -0.60 -22.39
C SER A 154 -0.25 0.57 -22.27
N GLU A 155 -1.27 0.62 -23.14
CA GLU A 155 -2.37 1.59 -23.10
C GLU A 155 -3.05 1.64 -21.70
N TYR A 156 -3.17 0.48 -21.03
CA TYR A 156 -3.70 0.42 -19.67
C TYR A 156 -2.84 1.18 -18.66
N LEU A 157 -1.51 1.06 -18.74
CA LEU A 157 -0.61 1.78 -17.83
C LEU A 157 -0.60 3.28 -18.14
N GLU A 158 -0.58 3.66 -19.42
CA GLU A 158 -0.64 5.04 -19.85
C GLU A 158 -1.92 5.71 -19.32
N ASP A 159 -3.09 5.12 -19.58
CA ASP A 159 -4.38 5.63 -19.10
C ASP A 159 -4.42 5.71 -17.58
N SER A 160 -3.97 4.66 -16.89
CA SER A 160 -3.92 4.60 -15.42
C SER A 160 -3.00 5.67 -14.83
N PHE A 161 -1.81 5.89 -15.41
CA PHE A 161 -0.88 6.89 -14.93
C PHE A 161 -1.39 8.31 -15.18
N ASP A 162 -1.86 8.59 -16.39
CA ASP A 162 -2.27 9.92 -16.82
C ASP A 162 -3.53 10.40 -16.08
N HIS A 163 -4.48 9.50 -15.81
CA HIS A 163 -5.71 9.84 -15.08
C HIS A 163 -5.57 9.81 -13.55
N TRP A 164 -4.50 9.23 -13.00
CA TRP A 164 -4.28 9.21 -11.55
C TRP A 164 -3.35 10.33 -11.08
N GLY A 165 -3.90 11.50 -10.86
CA GLY A 165 -3.16 12.74 -10.60
C GLY A 165 -2.14 12.71 -9.44
N ASN A 166 -2.34 11.87 -8.42
CA ASN A 166 -1.59 11.93 -7.16
C ASN A 166 -0.51 10.85 -7.02
N ARG A 167 -0.30 10.02 -8.05
CA ARG A 167 0.61 8.88 -8.00
C ARG A 167 1.74 9.06 -9.00
N CYS A 168 2.97 9.08 -8.50
CA CYS A 168 4.20 8.98 -9.27
C CYS A 168 4.90 7.68 -8.86
N TYR A 169 4.62 6.58 -9.55
CA TYR A 169 5.24 5.29 -9.31
C TYR A 169 5.92 4.81 -10.59
N LEU A 170 7.00 4.05 -10.44
CA LEU A 170 7.50 3.24 -11.53
C LEU A 170 6.59 2.02 -11.69
N PHE A 171 6.13 1.82 -12.90
CA PHE A 171 5.35 0.67 -13.30
C PHE A 171 6.10 -0.12 -14.37
N SER A 172 5.72 -1.39 -14.55
CA SER A 172 6.21 -2.19 -15.67
C SER A 172 5.04 -2.77 -16.46
N ALA A 173 5.18 -2.77 -17.78
CA ALA A 173 4.23 -3.39 -18.69
C ALA A 173 4.20 -4.92 -18.54
N GLU A 174 5.25 -5.54 -17.96
CA GLU A 174 5.29 -6.97 -17.68
C GLU A 174 4.40 -7.39 -16.51
N CYS A 175 4.06 -6.46 -15.61
CA CYS A 175 3.14 -6.70 -14.50
C CYS A 175 2.16 -5.53 -14.31
N PRO A 176 1.34 -5.21 -15.33
CA PRO A 176 0.43 -4.07 -15.29
C PRO A 176 -0.58 -4.24 -14.15
N GLY A 177 -0.77 -3.17 -13.36
CA GLY A 177 -1.67 -3.16 -12.21
C GLY A 177 -1.05 -3.59 -10.88
N TYR A 178 0.18 -4.09 -10.87
CA TYR A 178 0.92 -4.38 -9.64
C TYR A 178 2.01 -3.32 -9.44
N TYR A 179 1.97 -2.65 -8.30
CA TYR A 179 3.03 -1.73 -7.88
C TYR A 179 3.91 -2.30 -6.75
N THR A 180 3.57 -3.51 -6.27
CA THR A 180 4.37 -4.26 -5.29
C THR A 180 4.54 -5.69 -5.76
N ILE A 181 5.77 -6.20 -5.67
CA ILE A 181 6.16 -7.55 -6.07
C ILE A 181 6.76 -8.24 -4.85
N GLU A 182 6.09 -9.28 -4.36
CA GLU A 182 6.63 -10.12 -3.29
C GLU A 182 7.89 -10.85 -3.77
N LYS A 183 8.86 -11.04 -2.87
CA LYS A 183 10.07 -11.80 -3.20
C LYS A 183 9.72 -13.19 -3.73
N GLY A 184 10.29 -13.56 -4.86
CA GLY A 184 9.99 -14.80 -5.57
C GLY A 184 10.86 -15.00 -6.79
N GLY A 185 10.40 -15.82 -7.72
CA GLY A 185 11.11 -16.11 -8.97
C GLY A 185 10.86 -15.13 -10.12
N PHE A 186 10.16 -14.02 -9.88
CA PHE A 186 9.92 -13.01 -10.91
C PHE A 186 11.17 -12.19 -11.18
N TYR A 187 11.39 -11.85 -12.46
CA TYR A 187 12.39 -10.90 -12.93
C TYR A 187 11.83 -10.15 -14.15
N PHE A 188 12.30 -8.94 -14.37
CA PHE A 188 11.95 -8.14 -15.53
C PHE A 188 12.81 -8.50 -16.73
N GLN A 189 12.18 -8.86 -17.85
CA GLN A 189 12.85 -9.28 -19.08
C GLN A 189 13.12 -8.12 -20.05
N ASP A 190 12.18 -7.18 -20.11
CA ASP A 190 12.16 -6.06 -21.05
C ASP A 190 11.75 -4.74 -20.38
N TYR A 191 12.21 -4.52 -19.14
CA TYR A 191 11.95 -3.28 -18.43
C TYR A 191 12.84 -2.16 -18.94
N THR A 192 12.24 -1.03 -19.27
CA THR A 192 12.95 0.14 -19.77
C THR A 192 12.48 1.42 -19.09
N ILE A 193 13.43 2.31 -18.81
CA ILE A 193 13.14 3.67 -18.33
C ILE A 193 14.00 4.68 -19.06
N ASP A 194 13.61 5.94 -19.03
CA ASP A 194 14.49 7.03 -19.39
C ASP A 194 15.37 7.43 -18.21
N ALA A 195 16.57 6.85 -18.14
CA ALA A 195 17.53 7.11 -17.07
C ALA A 195 18.01 8.58 -17.07
N GLU A 196 18.08 9.23 -18.24
CA GLU A 196 18.47 10.63 -18.35
C GLU A 196 17.41 11.54 -17.68
N SER A 197 16.12 11.31 -17.95
CA SER A 197 15.03 12.02 -17.30
C SER A 197 15.01 11.76 -15.79
N LEU A 198 15.32 10.54 -15.35
CA LEU A 198 15.46 10.21 -13.93
C LEU A 198 16.60 11.00 -13.28
N ARG A 199 17.75 11.07 -13.92
CA ARG A 199 18.92 11.81 -13.46
C ARG A 199 18.64 13.33 -13.41
N GLN A 200 17.98 13.88 -14.43
CA GLN A 200 17.58 15.29 -14.46
C GLN A 200 16.58 15.65 -13.37
N LEU A 201 15.79 14.69 -12.89
CA LEU A 201 14.93 14.88 -11.73
C LEU A 201 15.69 14.73 -10.39
N GLY A 202 16.96 14.31 -10.46
CA GLY A 202 17.86 14.13 -9.32
C GLY A 202 17.93 12.71 -8.79
N GLY A 203 17.45 11.70 -9.54
CA GLY A 203 17.51 10.30 -9.15
C GLY A 203 18.91 9.72 -9.29
N SER A 204 19.41 9.09 -8.24
CA SER A 204 20.73 8.46 -8.18
C SER A 204 20.64 6.94 -8.19
N TYR A 205 19.60 6.39 -7.56
CA TYR A 205 19.45 4.95 -7.39
C TYR A 205 18.02 4.49 -7.64
N LEU A 206 17.92 3.25 -8.15
CA LEU A 206 16.67 2.52 -8.28
C LEU A 206 16.70 1.29 -7.37
N LEU A 207 15.68 1.16 -6.53
CA LEU A 207 15.41 0.01 -5.68
C LEU A 207 14.39 -0.88 -6.40
N SER A 208 14.81 -2.07 -6.85
CA SER A 208 13.90 -2.99 -7.56
C SER A 208 13.61 -4.24 -6.74
N ALA A 209 12.33 -4.63 -6.65
CA ALA A 209 11.91 -5.88 -6.00
C ALA A 209 12.31 -7.13 -6.81
N ALA A 210 12.68 -6.97 -8.08
CA ALA A 210 13.07 -8.04 -8.96
C ALA A 210 14.31 -7.65 -9.79
N TYR A 211 15.05 -8.65 -10.21
CA TYR A 211 16.18 -8.46 -11.12
C TYR A 211 15.68 -7.88 -12.46
N ILE A 212 16.43 -6.94 -13.02
CA ILE A 212 16.17 -6.35 -14.34
C ILE A 212 17.21 -6.89 -15.30
N ASP A 213 16.76 -7.65 -16.29
CA ASP A 213 17.63 -8.15 -17.34
C ASP A 213 18.03 -6.99 -18.28
N HIS A 214 19.25 -7.02 -18.80
CA HIS A 214 19.78 -5.98 -19.68
C HIS A 214 19.65 -4.54 -19.11
N SER A 215 19.77 -4.37 -17.79
CA SER A 215 19.61 -3.07 -17.13
C SER A 215 20.59 -2.01 -17.65
N GLU A 216 21.78 -2.41 -18.08
CA GLU A 216 22.81 -1.52 -18.63
C GLU A 216 22.35 -0.84 -19.92
N ASP A 217 21.56 -1.53 -20.75
CA ASP A 217 21.01 -0.97 -22.00
C ASP A 217 20.01 0.18 -21.71
N THR A 218 19.50 0.27 -20.48
CA THR A 218 18.58 1.30 -20.03
C THR A 218 19.24 2.38 -19.16
N GLY A 219 20.56 2.38 -19.06
CA GLY A 219 21.30 3.33 -18.24
C GLY A 219 21.28 3.03 -16.74
N LEU A 220 21.09 1.75 -16.36
CA LEU A 220 21.07 1.28 -14.98
C LEU A 220 22.19 0.28 -14.71
N GLU A 221 23.11 0.59 -13.82
CA GLU A 221 24.19 -0.28 -13.38
C GLU A 221 23.77 -1.07 -12.14
N LEU A 222 23.78 -2.41 -12.22
CA LEU A 222 23.56 -3.25 -11.06
C LEU A 222 24.76 -3.16 -10.09
N MET A 223 24.56 -2.66 -8.87
CA MET A 223 25.65 -2.40 -7.95
C MET A 223 26.22 -3.65 -7.29
N ARG A 224 25.44 -4.73 -7.22
CA ARG A 224 25.87 -6.05 -6.77
C ARG A 224 24.98 -7.15 -7.35
N PRO A 225 25.53 -8.33 -7.66
CA PRO A 225 24.77 -9.42 -8.31
C PRO A 225 23.70 -10.03 -7.38
N GLU A 226 23.95 -10.09 -6.06
CA GLU A 226 22.98 -10.64 -5.11
C GLU A 226 22.03 -9.57 -4.61
N ALA A 227 20.76 -9.93 -4.50
CA ALA A 227 19.77 -9.07 -3.87
C ALA A 227 20.02 -8.91 -2.37
N PHE A 228 19.59 -7.79 -1.84
CA PHE A 228 19.42 -7.62 -0.39
C PHE A 228 18.12 -8.30 0.03
N GLU A 229 18.16 -9.22 0.97
CA GLU A 229 16.97 -9.91 1.47
C GLU A 229 17.18 -10.45 2.88
N THR A 230 16.10 -10.71 3.59
CA THR A 230 16.04 -11.46 4.83
C THR A 230 15.01 -12.58 4.73
N GLU A 231 15.05 -13.56 5.63
CA GLU A 231 14.13 -14.70 5.59
C GLU A 231 12.66 -14.27 5.58
N ASN A 232 12.30 -13.26 6.36
CA ASN A 232 10.91 -12.86 6.59
C ASN A 232 10.49 -11.59 5.83
N SER A 233 11.40 -10.90 5.12
CA SER A 233 11.06 -9.70 4.38
C SER A 233 10.06 -9.99 3.25
N TYR A 234 9.12 -9.06 3.04
CA TYR A 234 8.18 -9.12 1.92
C TYR A 234 8.90 -8.93 0.59
N TYR A 235 9.81 -7.96 0.54
CA TYR A 235 10.62 -7.66 -0.64
C TYR A 235 12.00 -8.31 -0.53
N ARG A 236 12.58 -8.62 -1.72
CA ARG A 236 14.02 -8.60 -1.94
C ARG A 236 14.33 -7.32 -2.72
N ILE A 237 15.53 -6.80 -2.60
CA ILE A 237 15.90 -5.54 -3.23
C ILE A 237 17.18 -5.72 -4.05
N TYR A 238 17.09 -5.45 -5.35
CA TYR A 238 18.23 -5.21 -6.21
C TYR A 238 18.48 -3.71 -6.28
N LEU A 239 19.72 -3.31 -6.09
CA LEU A 239 20.12 -1.91 -6.11
C LEU A 239 20.82 -1.57 -7.42
N TYR A 240 20.26 -0.60 -8.13
CA TYR A 240 20.83 -0.09 -9.36
C TYR A 240 21.26 1.36 -9.19
N ARG A 241 22.41 1.71 -9.76
CA ARG A 241 22.85 3.10 -9.94
C ARG A 241 22.36 3.64 -11.26
N VAL A 242 21.90 4.87 -11.30
CA VAL A 242 21.61 5.58 -12.56
C VAL A 242 22.94 6.03 -13.15
N MET A 243 23.28 5.55 -14.34
CA MET A 243 24.55 5.87 -15.00
C MET A 243 24.56 7.29 -15.52
N ASP A 244 25.72 7.92 -15.49
CA ASP A 244 25.97 9.15 -16.23
C ASP A 244 26.14 8.82 -17.71
N ASN A 245 25.46 9.56 -18.59
CA ASN A 245 25.77 9.48 -20.02
C ASN A 245 27.11 10.19 -20.24
N GLU A 246 28.14 9.45 -20.64
CA GLU A 246 29.42 10.03 -21.10
C GLU A 246 29.23 10.88 -22.38
#